data_7e2ac7ca6e8ba3e985e161608f4db0d2
#
_entry.id   7e2ac7ca6e8ba3e985e161608f4db0d2
#
_cell.length_a   1.000
_cell.length_b   1.000
_cell.length_c   1.000
_cell.angle_alpha   90.00
_cell.angle_beta   90.00
_cell.angle_gamma   90.00
#
_symmetry.space_group_name_H-M   'P 1'
#
loop_
_entity.id
_entity.type
_entity.pdbx_description
1 polymer ?
#
loop_
_entity_poly.entity_id
_entity_poly.type
_entity_poly.pdbx_seq_one_letter_code
_entity_poly.pdbx_strand_id
1 'polypeptide(L)'
;MVVTGVSAGALVVFGLIGVALVLFVSEVIPNDVTAIGIVFALAALEPWTQVGPRGAISGFANTATITIVAMYMLSAAIQNTGVVQRLGIHLAAFTQGSERRALIATVAATGPIAGFINNTPVVAVF
;
A
#
# COMPACT_ATOMS: atom_id res chain seq x y z
N MET A 1 -10.05 -16.77 31.16
CA MET A 1 -10.11 -15.54 31.96
C MET A 1 -10.57 -14.42 31.04
N VAL A 2 -11.81 -13.99 31.21
CA VAL A 2 -12.41 -12.94 30.35
C VAL A 2 -12.07 -11.60 30.99
N VAL A 3 -11.09 -10.90 30.43
CA VAL A 3 -10.82 -9.51 30.82
C VAL A 3 -11.70 -8.65 29.93
N THR A 4 -12.78 -8.13 30.51
CA THR A 4 -13.64 -7.11 29.89
C THR A 4 -14.17 -7.43 28.48
N GLY A 5 -14.78 -8.61 28.26
CA GLY A 5 -15.49 -8.94 27.00
C GLY A 5 -14.60 -9.32 25.80
N VAL A 6 -13.27 -9.29 25.96
CA VAL A 6 -12.32 -9.66 24.88
C VAL A 6 -11.79 -11.07 25.09
N SER A 7 -11.89 -11.96 24.10
CA SER A 7 -11.35 -13.32 24.21
C SER A 7 -9.81 -13.32 24.22
N ALA A 8 -9.20 -14.33 24.83
CA ALA A 8 -7.74 -14.47 24.84
C ALA A 8 -7.15 -14.50 23.42
N GLY A 9 -7.84 -15.12 22.47
CA GLY A 9 -7.46 -15.12 21.06
C GLY A 9 -7.44 -13.73 20.43
N ALA A 10 -8.44 -12.90 20.76
CA ALA A 10 -8.46 -11.51 20.29
C ALA A 10 -7.28 -10.70 20.83
N LEU A 11 -6.88 -10.90 22.09
CA LEU A 11 -5.70 -10.24 22.65
C LEU A 11 -4.42 -10.63 21.95
N VAL A 12 -4.26 -11.90 21.59
CA VAL A 12 -3.12 -12.39 20.81
C VAL A 12 -3.09 -11.75 19.42
N VAL A 13 -4.24 -11.66 18.75
CA VAL A 13 -4.33 -11.01 17.43
C VAL A 13 -4.02 -9.52 17.52
N PHE A 14 -4.54 -8.80 18.50
CA PHE A 14 -4.20 -7.39 18.73
C PHE A 14 -2.72 -7.20 19.05
N GLY A 15 -2.12 -8.11 19.80
CA GLY A 15 -0.68 -8.11 20.06
C GLY A 15 0.13 -8.27 18.77
N LEU A 16 -0.26 -9.21 17.90
CA LEU A 16 0.37 -9.40 16.57
C LEU A 16 0.23 -8.16 15.69
N ILE A 17 -0.94 -7.51 15.68
CA ILE A 17 -1.15 -6.26 14.95
C ILE A 17 -0.23 -5.16 15.49
N GLY A 18 -0.12 -5.02 16.82
CA GLY A 18 0.79 -4.06 17.45
C GLY A 18 2.25 -4.30 17.05
N VAL A 19 2.71 -5.55 17.10
CA VAL A 19 4.07 -5.93 16.67
C VAL A 19 4.27 -5.62 15.18
N ALA A 20 3.30 -5.96 14.33
CA ALA A 20 3.36 -5.66 12.90
C ALA A 20 3.51 -4.15 12.64
N LEU A 21 2.70 -3.32 13.31
CA LEU A 21 2.78 -1.86 13.18
C LEU A 21 4.14 -1.32 13.61
N VAL A 22 4.67 -1.78 14.73
CA VAL A 22 6.00 -1.36 15.21
C VAL A 22 7.08 -1.76 14.21
N LEU A 23 7.04 -2.98 13.67
CA LEU A 23 8.02 -3.46 12.70
C LEU A 23 7.92 -2.68 11.36
N PHE A 24 6.71 -2.39 10.88
CA PHE A 24 6.52 -1.60 9.67
C PHE A 24 6.98 -0.14 9.82
N VAL A 25 6.73 0.48 10.97
CA VAL A 25 7.13 1.87 11.23
C VAL A 25 8.63 1.98 11.51
N SER A 26 9.23 0.99 12.16
CA SER A 26 10.66 1.00 12.48
C SER A 26 11.57 0.74 11.27
N GLU A 27 11.03 0.14 10.20
CA GLU A 27 11.76 -0.25 8.98
C GLU A 27 13.07 -1.04 9.23
N VAL A 28 13.21 -1.63 10.42
CA VAL A 28 14.40 -2.43 10.80
C VAL A 28 14.51 -3.70 9.96
N ILE A 29 13.36 -4.24 9.57
CA ILE A 29 13.24 -5.44 8.73
C ILE A 29 12.48 -5.05 7.46
N PRO A 30 12.86 -5.57 6.28
CA PRO A 30 12.11 -5.34 5.05
C PRO A 30 10.62 -5.67 5.22
N ASN A 31 9.75 -4.82 4.71
CA ASN A 31 8.29 -4.94 4.87
C ASN A 31 7.76 -6.30 4.41
N ASP A 32 8.34 -6.86 3.34
CA ASP A 32 7.95 -8.18 2.80
C ASP A 32 8.23 -9.30 3.80
N VAL A 33 9.41 -9.25 4.46
CA VAL A 33 9.81 -10.23 5.48
C VAL A 33 8.91 -10.10 6.72
N THR A 34 8.61 -8.86 7.13
CA THR A 34 7.67 -8.60 8.23
C THR A 34 6.29 -9.18 7.91
N ALA A 35 5.75 -8.92 6.72
CA ALA A 35 4.44 -9.42 6.31
C ALA A 35 4.38 -10.96 6.33
N ILE A 36 5.36 -11.63 5.74
CA ILE A 36 5.44 -13.10 5.74
C ILE A 36 5.61 -13.64 7.16
N GLY A 37 6.44 -13.00 7.99
CA GLY A 37 6.65 -13.36 9.38
C GLY A 37 5.37 -13.30 10.21
N ILE A 38 4.56 -12.26 10.04
CA ILE A 38 3.26 -12.11 10.72
C ILE A 38 2.27 -13.20 10.28
N VAL A 39 2.20 -13.51 8.99
CA VAL A 39 1.34 -14.61 8.48
C VAL A 39 1.76 -15.95 9.09
N PHE A 40 3.05 -16.20 9.15
CA PHE A 40 3.58 -17.41 9.77
C PHE A 40 3.28 -17.48 11.27
N ALA A 41 3.50 -16.37 11.99
CA ALA A 41 3.19 -16.27 13.41
C ALA A 41 1.68 -16.46 13.68
N LEU A 42 0.81 -15.91 12.85
CA LEU A 42 -0.63 -16.08 12.96
C LEU A 42 -1.04 -17.55 12.78
N ALA A 43 -0.46 -18.24 11.80
CA ALA A 43 -0.71 -19.67 11.57
C ALA A 43 -0.14 -20.55 12.70
N ALA A 44 1.04 -20.22 13.23
CA ALA A 44 1.66 -20.95 14.33
C ALA A 44 0.89 -20.79 15.66
N LEU A 45 0.23 -19.67 15.84
CA LEU A 45 -0.61 -19.36 17.00
C LEU A 45 -2.06 -19.82 16.85
N GLU A 46 -2.38 -20.69 15.89
CA GLU A 46 -3.72 -21.24 15.66
C GLU A 46 -4.43 -21.70 16.94
N PRO A 47 -3.77 -22.39 17.93
CA PRO A 47 -4.45 -22.85 19.13
C PRO A 47 -5.10 -21.71 19.96
N TRP A 48 -4.57 -20.48 19.86
CA TRP A 48 -5.08 -19.31 20.58
C TRP A 48 -5.92 -18.42 19.69
N THR A 49 -5.55 -18.24 18.43
CA THR A 49 -6.20 -17.33 17.47
C THR A 49 -7.38 -17.96 16.76
N GLN A 50 -7.43 -19.31 16.70
CA GLN A 50 -8.37 -20.11 15.90
C GLN A 50 -8.27 -19.79 14.39
N VAL A 51 -7.15 -19.21 13.95
CA VAL A 51 -6.86 -18.91 12.55
C VAL A 51 -5.84 -19.93 12.04
N GLY A 52 -6.32 -20.94 11.36
CA GLY A 52 -5.46 -21.95 10.74
C GLY A 52 -4.69 -21.40 9.53
N PRO A 53 -3.74 -22.18 8.97
CA PRO A 53 -2.88 -21.75 7.85
C PRO A 53 -3.65 -21.23 6.64
N ARG A 54 -4.79 -21.84 6.30
CA ARG A 54 -5.65 -21.36 5.22
C ARG A 54 -6.24 -19.98 5.51
N GLY A 55 -6.69 -19.75 6.76
CA GLY A 55 -7.19 -18.45 7.20
C GLY A 55 -6.11 -17.38 7.17
N ALA A 56 -4.90 -17.69 7.64
CA ALA A 56 -3.77 -16.77 7.63
C ALA A 56 -3.39 -16.33 6.21
N ILE A 57 -3.45 -17.23 5.22
CA ILE A 57 -3.11 -16.94 3.82
C ILE A 57 -4.28 -16.29 3.07
N SER A 58 -5.52 -16.45 3.53
CA SER A 58 -6.71 -15.97 2.83
C SER A 58 -6.73 -14.44 2.61
N GLY A 59 -5.99 -13.67 3.43
CA GLY A 59 -5.81 -12.24 3.24
C GLY A 59 -5.17 -11.87 1.90
N PHE A 60 -4.29 -12.73 1.35
CA PHE A 60 -3.70 -12.54 0.02
C PHE A 60 -4.70 -12.73 -1.12
N ALA A 61 -5.74 -13.52 -0.91
CA ALA A 61 -6.80 -13.77 -1.88
C ALA A 61 -7.99 -12.80 -1.73
N ASN A 62 -7.88 -11.79 -0.86
CA ASN A 62 -8.90 -10.78 -0.68
C ASN A 62 -9.00 -9.88 -1.91
N THR A 63 -10.21 -9.51 -2.30
CA THR A 63 -10.47 -8.63 -3.45
C THR A 63 -9.69 -7.31 -3.37
N ALA A 64 -9.58 -6.71 -2.19
CA ALA A 64 -8.81 -5.48 -1.99
C ALA A 64 -7.32 -5.70 -2.29
N THR A 65 -6.73 -6.79 -1.81
CA THR A 65 -5.32 -7.13 -2.08
C THR A 65 -5.08 -7.35 -3.56
N ILE A 66 -5.95 -8.11 -4.23
CA ILE A 66 -5.86 -8.37 -5.68
C ILE A 66 -5.98 -7.05 -6.46
N THR A 67 -6.89 -6.16 -6.06
CA THR A 67 -7.06 -4.85 -6.70
C THR A 67 -5.80 -4.00 -6.55
N ILE A 68 -5.18 -3.95 -5.37
CA ILE A 68 -3.93 -3.23 -5.14
C ILE A 68 -2.81 -3.78 -6.03
N VAL A 69 -2.65 -5.11 -6.10
CA VAL A 69 -1.64 -5.75 -6.97
C VAL A 69 -1.89 -5.41 -8.44
N ALA A 70 -3.13 -5.47 -8.90
CA ALA A 70 -3.50 -5.11 -10.27
C ALA A 70 -3.20 -3.62 -10.56
N MET A 71 -3.46 -2.71 -9.61
CA MET A 71 -3.11 -1.30 -9.73
C MET A 71 -1.58 -1.09 -9.81
N TYR A 72 -0.79 -1.81 -9.02
CA TYR A 72 0.67 -1.75 -9.11
C TYR A 72 1.18 -2.23 -10.47
N MET A 73 0.64 -3.34 -11.00
CA MET A 73 1.00 -3.85 -12.33
C MET A 73 0.67 -2.83 -13.44
N LEU A 74 -0.54 -2.25 -13.39
CA LEU A 74 -0.96 -1.22 -14.34
C LEU A 74 -0.07 0.02 -14.24
N SER A 75 0.22 0.46 -13.03
CA SER A 75 1.10 1.60 -12.76
C SER A 75 2.51 1.38 -13.34
N ALA A 76 3.09 0.20 -13.11
CA ALA A 76 4.39 -0.17 -13.66
C ALA A 76 4.37 -0.19 -15.21
N ALA A 77 3.31 -0.73 -15.81
CA ALA A 77 3.15 -0.73 -17.25
C ALA A 77 3.10 0.69 -17.84
N ILE A 78 2.33 1.60 -17.22
CA ILE A 78 2.23 3.00 -17.66
C ILE A 78 3.57 3.72 -17.51
N GLN A 79 4.30 3.51 -16.42
CA GLN A 79 5.63 4.09 -16.23
C GLN A 79 6.62 3.65 -17.32
N ASN A 80 6.62 2.36 -17.67
CA ASN A 80 7.51 1.81 -18.70
C ASN A 80 7.19 2.33 -20.12
N THR A 81 5.97 2.84 -20.37
CA THR A 81 5.60 3.44 -21.65
C THR A 81 6.08 4.88 -21.82
N GLY A 82 6.55 5.53 -20.76
CA GLY A 82 6.99 6.91 -20.79
C GLY A 82 5.87 7.95 -20.98
N VAL A 83 4.61 7.53 -20.87
CA VAL A 83 3.45 8.43 -21.02
C VAL A 83 3.47 9.54 -19.98
N VAL A 84 3.81 9.22 -18.73
CA VAL A 84 3.85 10.20 -17.63
C VAL A 84 4.92 11.26 -17.89
N GLN A 85 6.11 10.84 -18.35
CA GLN A 85 7.20 11.76 -18.72
C GLN A 85 6.81 12.70 -19.86
N ARG A 86 6.12 12.16 -20.87
CA ARG A 86 5.62 12.99 -21.99
C ARG A 86 4.59 14.01 -21.53
N LEU A 87 3.68 13.61 -20.66
CA LEU A 87 2.71 14.54 -20.04
C LEU A 87 3.41 15.66 -19.27
N GLY A 88 4.43 15.34 -18.47
CA GLY A 88 5.22 16.33 -17.71
C GLY A 88 5.88 17.35 -18.65
N ILE A 89 6.50 16.90 -19.75
CA ILE A 89 7.13 17.79 -20.74
C ILE A 89 6.09 18.71 -21.39
N HIS A 90 4.93 18.19 -21.79
CA HIS A 90 3.87 19.01 -22.39
C HIS A 90 3.28 20.03 -21.41
N LEU A 91 3.09 19.65 -20.15
CA LEU A 91 2.64 20.56 -19.09
C LEU A 91 3.66 21.68 -18.84
N ALA A 92 4.95 21.34 -18.73
CA ALA A 92 6.01 22.31 -18.58
C ALA A 92 6.04 23.33 -19.75
N ALA A 93 5.89 22.86 -20.97
CA ALA A 93 5.81 23.71 -22.16
C ALA A 93 4.57 24.61 -22.14
N PHE A 94 3.43 24.11 -21.67
CA PHE A 94 2.17 24.87 -21.61
C PHE A 94 2.21 25.98 -20.55
N THR A 95 2.96 25.81 -19.46
CA THR A 95 3.00 26.79 -18.36
C THR A 95 3.85 28.01 -18.64
N GLN A 96 4.75 27.97 -19.64
CA GLN A 96 5.57 29.08 -20.13
C GLN A 96 6.26 29.88 -19.00
N GLY A 97 6.70 29.23 -17.93
CA GLY A 97 7.37 29.87 -16.79
C GLY A 97 6.46 30.59 -15.81
N SER A 98 5.15 30.54 -15.98
CA SER A 98 4.21 31.12 -15.01
C SER A 98 3.96 30.15 -13.86
N GLU A 99 4.42 30.49 -12.66
CA GLU A 99 4.28 29.69 -11.44
C GLU A 99 2.80 29.34 -11.14
N ARG A 100 1.89 30.29 -11.27
CA ARG A 100 0.47 30.07 -11.04
C ARG A 100 -0.14 29.07 -12.04
N ARG A 101 0.26 29.16 -13.32
CA ARG A 101 -0.21 28.21 -14.35
C ARG A 101 0.38 26.83 -14.11
N ALA A 102 1.64 26.76 -13.68
CA ALA A 102 2.29 25.50 -13.32
C ALA A 102 1.53 24.81 -12.18
N LEU A 103 1.22 25.52 -11.10
CA LEU A 103 0.45 24.99 -9.98
C LEU A 103 -0.94 24.47 -10.40
N ILE A 104 -1.70 25.27 -11.14
CA ILE A 104 -3.04 24.87 -11.60
C ILE A 104 -2.96 23.66 -12.53
N ALA A 105 -2.03 23.65 -13.47
CA ALA A 105 -1.86 22.56 -14.42
C ALA A 105 -1.42 21.26 -13.73
N THR A 106 -0.49 21.37 -12.76
CA THR A 106 -0.04 20.22 -11.95
C THR A 106 -1.18 19.62 -11.14
N VAL A 107 -1.93 20.45 -10.40
CA VAL A 107 -3.06 19.97 -9.59
C VAL A 107 -4.15 19.35 -10.47
N ALA A 108 -4.49 20.00 -11.61
CA ALA A 108 -5.50 19.51 -12.52
C ALA A 108 -5.10 18.20 -13.23
N ALA A 109 -3.82 18.00 -13.50
CA ALA A 109 -3.30 16.76 -14.10
C ALA A 109 -3.11 15.65 -13.05
N THR A 110 -2.57 16.00 -11.89
CA THR A 110 -2.24 15.01 -10.83
C THR A 110 -3.48 14.35 -10.25
N GLY A 111 -4.57 15.10 -10.06
CA GLY A 111 -5.81 14.57 -9.48
C GLY A 111 -6.37 13.35 -10.23
N PRO A 112 -6.71 13.47 -11.52
CA PRO A 112 -7.17 12.33 -12.32
C PRO A 112 -6.13 11.21 -12.45
N ILE A 113 -4.85 11.56 -12.64
CA ILE A 113 -3.78 10.59 -12.82
C ILE A 113 -3.53 9.79 -11.53
N ALA A 114 -3.55 10.42 -10.36
CA ALA A 114 -3.36 9.76 -9.07
C ALA A 114 -4.46 8.74 -8.75
N GLY A 115 -5.64 8.86 -9.34
CA GLY A 115 -6.72 7.87 -9.22
C GLY A 115 -6.42 6.54 -9.95
N PHE A 116 -5.53 6.56 -10.93
CA PHE A 116 -5.18 5.39 -11.77
C PHE A 116 -3.75 4.89 -11.58
N ILE A 117 -2.85 5.73 -11.10
CA ILE A 117 -1.41 5.44 -10.96
C ILE A 117 -1.01 5.62 -9.50
N ASN A 118 -0.10 4.76 -9.02
CA ASN A 118 0.50 4.95 -7.71
C ASN A 118 1.11 6.37 -7.61
N ASN A 119 0.84 7.03 -6.49
CA ASN A 119 1.13 8.45 -6.29
C ASN A 119 2.64 8.80 -6.39
N THR A 120 3.52 7.87 -6.03
CA THR A 120 4.98 8.10 -5.98
C THR A 120 5.59 8.55 -7.32
N PRO A 121 5.36 7.86 -8.46
CA PRO A 121 5.92 8.28 -9.73
C PRO A 121 5.29 9.57 -10.28
N VAL A 122 4.03 9.85 -9.93
CA VAL A 122 3.36 11.10 -10.35
C VAL A 122 4.03 12.30 -9.70
N VAL A 123 4.28 12.25 -8.41
CA VAL A 123 4.94 13.35 -7.66
C VAL A 123 6.39 13.55 -8.11
N ALA A 124 7.09 12.50 -8.53
CA ALA A 124 8.48 12.61 -8.98
C ALA A 124 8.65 13.28 -10.36
N VAL A 125 7.58 13.36 -11.16
CA VAL A 125 7.61 13.94 -12.52
C VAL A 125 7.20 15.41 -12.54
N PHE A 126 6.42 15.86 -11.56
CA PHE A 126 5.93 17.24 -11.40
C PHE A 126 6.66 17.99 -10.29
#